data_147620b0c39065104d30d971989041b4
#
_entry.id   147620b0c39065104d30d971989041b4
#
_cell.length_a   1.000
_cell.length_b   1.000
_cell.length_c   1.000
_cell.angle_alpha   90.00
_cell.angle_beta   90.00
_cell.angle_gamma   90.00
#
_symmetry.space_group_name_H-M   'P 1'
#
loop_
_entity.id
_entity.type
_entity.pdbx_description
1 polymer ?
#
loop_
_entity_poly.entity_id
_entity_poly.type
_entity_poly.pdbx_seq_one_letter_code
_entity_poly.pdbx_strand_id
1 'polypeptide(L)'
;DFALASLKALVENHYNVVGVVTVADKPSGRGQKLHESPVKLYAESKGIPVLQPIKLKDETFVNALKALQPDLQIVVAFRMLPEVVWRLPKYGTFNLHASLLPNYRGAAPINWAIINGEKETGVTTFFIDEKIDTGAIIAQEVTPIESHETAGTLHDKLMVQGAELVLKTVDS
;
A
#
# COMPACT_ATOMS: atom_id res chain seq x y z
N ASP A 1 -0.81 10.39 -3.56
CA ASP A 1 -0.95 8.94 -3.66
C ASP A 1 -0.55 8.28 -2.35
N PHE A 2 -1.41 7.40 -1.87
CA PHE A 2 -1.26 6.72 -0.58
C PHE A 2 0.02 5.87 -0.53
N ALA A 3 0.27 5.12 -1.58
CA ALA A 3 1.46 4.26 -1.65
C ALA A 3 2.74 5.07 -1.73
N LEU A 4 2.72 6.19 -2.44
CA LEU A 4 3.89 7.05 -2.58
C LEU A 4 4.33 7.63 -1.24
N ALA A 5 3.38 8.06 -0.40
CA ALA A 5 3.71 8.60 0.92
C ALA A 5 4.44 7.56 1.78
N SER A 6 3.98 6.31 1.76
CA SER A 6 4.62 5.22 2.50
C SER A 6 6.01 4.91 1.94
N LEU A 7 6.16 4.88 0.62
CA LEU A 7 7.47 4.63 -0.01
C LEU A 7 8.48 5.73 0.35
N LYS A 8 8.06 6.99 0.24
CA LYS A 8 8.92 8.12 0.62
C LYS A 8 9.35 8.03 2.09
N ALA A 9 8.42 7.70 2.98
CA ALA A 9 8.73 7.56 4.40
C ALA A 9 9.80 6.50 4.64
N LEU A 10 9.70 5.36 3.98
CA LEU A 10 10.69 4.28 4.11
C LEU A 10 12.06 4.71 3.59
N VAL A 11 12.12 5.32 2.42
CA VAL A 11 13.38 5.76 1.81
C VAL A 11 14.03 6.86 2.64
N GLU A 12 13.27 7.85 3.08
CA GLU A 12 13.78 8.98 3.86
C GLU A 12 14.26 8.56 5.26
N ASN A 13 13.76 7.47 5.79
CA ASN A 13 14.17 6.91 7.06
C ASN A 13 15.23 5.79 6.91
N HIS A 14 15.86 5.73 5.75
CA HIS A 14 17.04 4.90 5.47
C HIS A 14 16.78 3.39 5.50
N TYR A 15 15.55 2.94 5.29
CA TYR A 15 15.27 1.53 5.10
C TYR A 15 15.78 1.08 3.73
N ASN A 16 16.29 -0.15 3.68
CA ASN A 16 16.78 -0.73 2.42
C ASN A 16 15.61 -1.25 1.58
N VAL A 17 15.08 -0.38 0.72
CA VAL A 17 14.00 -0.73 -0.21
C VAL A 17 14.62 -1.40 -1.43
N VAL A 18 14.48 -2.72 -1.54
CA VAL A 18 15.14 -3.51 -2.59
C VAL A 18 14.37 -3.51 -3.91
N GLY A 19 13.10 -3.14 -3.89
CA GLY A 19 12.30 -3.07 -5.10
C GLY A 19 10.90 -2.53 -4.84
N VAL A 20 10.24 -2.14 -5.92
CA VAL A 20 8.87 -1.65 -5.93
C VAL A 20 8.08 -2.40 -6.98
N VAL A 21 6.88 -2.85 -6.61
CA VAL A 21 5.94 -3.48 -7.53
C VAL A 21 4.78 -2.53 -7.74
N THR A 22 4.49 -2.18 -8.97
CA THR A 22 3.41 -1.26 -9.30
C THR A 22 2.69 -1.70 -10.56
N VAL A 23 1.60 -1.01 -10.91
CA VAL A 23 0.81 -1.33 -12.11
C VAL A 23 1.62 -1.06 -13.37
N ALA A 24 1.30 -1.81 -14.43
CA ALA A 24 1.88 -1.57 -15.74
C ALA A 24 1.51 -0.19 -16.26
N ASP A 25 2.42 0.44 -17.02
CA ASP A 25 2.15 1.71 -17.66
C ASP A 25 0.95 1.57 -18.61
N LYS A 26 0.07 2.56 -18.60
CA LYS A 26 -1.14 2.54 -19.42
C LYS A 26 -1.16 3.72 -20.37
N PRO A 27 -1.62 3.53 -21.64
CA PRO A 27 -1.90 4.66 -22.49
C PRO A 27 -2.96 5.56 -21.85
N SER A 28 -2.73 6.86 -21.85
CA SER A 28 -3.72 7.80 -21.32
C SER A 28 -3.78 9.05 -22.20
N GLY A 29 -5.00 9.58 -22.35
CA GLY A 29 -5.24 10.82 -23.06
C GLY A 29 -5.11 10.71 -24.57
N ARG A 30 -5.27 11.86 -25.22
CA ARG A 30 -5.11 11.98 -26.68
C ARG A 30 -3.62 11.88 -27.00
N GLY A 31 -3.27 11.08 -28.03
CA GLY A 31 -1.89 10.86 -28.44
C GLY A 31 -1.24 9.68 -27.75
N GLN A 32 -1.97 8.94 -26.92
CA GLN A 32 -1.54 7.67 -26.29
C GLN A 32 -0.21 7.76 -25.54
N LYS A 33 0.01 8.84 -24.81
CA LYS A 33 1.17 8.93 -23.92
C LYS A 33 1.02 7.91 -22.78
N LEU A 34 2.11 7.22 -22.45
CA LEU A 34 2.09 6.26 -21.35
C LEU A 34 1.95 7.00 -20.02
N HIS A 35 0.99 6.54 -19.20
CA HIS A 35 0.83 7.03 -17.85
C HIS A 35 1.63 6.14 -16.89
N GLU A 36 2.65 6.72 -16.27
CA GLU A 36 3.47 6.06 -15.26
C GLU A 36 2.96 6.42 -13.87
N SER A 37 2.93 5.44 -12.95
CA SER A 37 2.49 5.70 -11.58
C SER A 37 3.46 6.61 -10.85
N PRO A 38 2.98 7.45 -9.91
CA PRO A 38 3.86 8.26 -9.06
C PRO A 38 4.89 7.43 -8.30
N VAL A 39 4.50 6.24 -7.86
CA VAL A 39 5.40 5.31 -7.17
C VAL A 39 6.56 4.88 -8.08
N LYS A 40 6.27 4.57 -9.34
CA LYS A 40 7.30 4.20 -10.31
C LYS A 40 8.29 5.34 -10.53
N LEU A 41 7.79 6.55 -10.78
CA LEU A 41 8.63 7.71 -11.03
C LEU A 41 9.56 8.00 -9.84
N TYR A 42 9.04 7.93 -8.64
CA TYR A 42 9.84 8.14 -7.43
C TYR A 42 10.90 7.05 -7.26
N ALA A 43 10.51 5.78 -7.42
CA ALA A 43 11.45 4.65 -7.29
C ALA A 43 12.59 4.77 -8.29
N GLU A 44 12.29 5.08 -9.54
CA GLU A 44 13.32 5.28 -10.57
C GLU A 44 14.26 6.44 -10.22
N SER A 45 13.73 7.53 -9.67
CA SER A 45 14.55 8.68 -9.25
C SER A 45 15.53 8.33 -8.14
N LYS A 46 15.26 7.29 -7.37
CA LYS A 46 16.10 6.81 -6.27
C LYS A 46 16.92 5.57 -6.63
N GLY A 47 16.87 5.14 -7.88
CA GLY A 47 17.60 3.95 -8.33
C GLY A 47 17.06 2.63 -7.79
N ILE A 48 15.79 2.59 -7.40
CA ILE A 48 15.14 1.39 -6.87
C ILE A 48 14.54 0.59 -8.04
N PRO A 49 14.84 -0.73 -8.13
CA PRO A 49 14.23 -1.58 -9.17
C PRO A 49 12.70 -1.55 -9.14
N VAL A 50 12.08 -1.48 -10.30
CA VAL A 50 10.63 -1.44 -10.45
C VAL A 50 10.17 -2.67 -11.23
N LEU A 51 9.19 -3.40 -10.70
CA LEU A 51 8.55 -4.53 -11.37
C LEU A 51 7.10 -4.16 -11.67
N GLN A 52 6.67 -4.41 -12.92
CA GLN A 52 5.33 -4.03 -13.39
C GLN A 52 4.62 -5.22 -14.02
N PRO A 53 4.29 -6.26 -13.22
CA PRO A 53 3.66 -7.45 -13.78
C PRO A 53 2.23 -7.19 -14.21
N ILE A 54 1.82 -7.78 -15.34
CA ILE A 54 0.43 -7.83 -15.76
C ILE A 54 -0.29 -8.89 -14.93
N LYS A 55 0.35 -10.06 -14.79
CA LYS A 55 -0.17 -11.18 -13.99
C LYS A 55 0.76 -11.44 -12.81
N LEU A 56 0.23 -11.37 -11.61
CA LEU A 56 0.99 -11.58 -10.37
C LEU A 56 1.45 -13.02 -10.19
N LYS A 57 0.81 -13.97 -10.85
CA LYS A 57 1.21 -15.39 -10.81
C LYS A 57 2.26 -15.76 -11.87
N ASP A 58 2.61 -14.82 -12.74
CA ASP A 58 3.60 -15.06 -13.79
C ASP A 58 4.93 -15.50 -13.16
N GLU A 59 5.45 -16.63 -13.61
CA GLU A 59 6.69 -17.20 -13.10
C GLU A 59 7.88 -16.24 -13.28
N THR A 60 7.94 -15.51 -14.38
CA THR A 60 8.98 -14.50 -14.61
C THR A 60 8.97 -13.42 -13.55
N PHE A 61 7.78 -12.93 -13.20
CA PHE A 61 7.62 -11.94 -12.13
C PHE A 61 8.02 -12.52 -10.77
N VAL A 62 7.51 -13.69 -10.44
CA VAL A 62 7.80 -14.34 -9.14
C VAL A 62 9.30 -14.57 -8.98
N ASN A 63 9.97 -15.03 -10.05
CA ASN A 63 11.42 -15.23 -10.01
C ASN A 63 12.19 -13.92 -9.86
N ALA A 64 11.76 -12.85 -10.55
CA ALA A 64 12.37 -11.54 -10.40
C ALA A 64 12.21 -11.01 -8.96
N LEU A 65 11.04 -11.21 -8.36
CA LEU A 65 10.78 -10.83 -6.98
C LEU A 65 11.65 -11.62 -6.00
N LYS A 66 11.79 -12.91 -6.20
CA LYS A 66 12.68 -13.76 -5.38
C LYS A 66 14.13 -13.31 -5.49
N ALA A 67 14.57 -12.89 -6.68
CA ALA A 67 15.94 -12.42 -6.90
C ALA A 67 16.27 -11.17 -6.09
N LEU A 68 15.28 -10.36 -5.74
CA LEU A 68 15.46 -9.19 -4.88
C LEU A 68 15.69 -9.57 -3.42
N GLN A 69 15.37 -10.80 -3.03
CA GLN A 69 15.53 -11.32 -1.66
C GLN A 69 14.87 -10.43 -0.60
N PRO A 70 13.56 -10.14 -0.72
CA PRO A 70 12.90 -9.31 0.26
C PRO A 70 12.76 -10.03 1.60
N ASP A 71 13.06 -9.35 2.69
CA ASP A 71 12.80 -9.86 4.04
C ASP A 71 11.36 -9.59 4.48
N LEU A 72 10.77 -8.54 3.97
CA LEU A 72 9.44 -8.08 4.29
C LEU A 72 8.82 -7.44 3.06
N GLN A 73 7.52 -7.65 2.86
CA GLN A 73 6.76 -6.96 1.80
C GLN A 73 5.67 -6.10 2.42
N ILE A 74 5.45 -4.92 1.85
CA ILE A 74 4.45 -3.96 2.31
C ILE A 74 3.53 -3.64 1.15
N VAL A 75 2.23 -3.79 1.38
CA VAL A 75 1.21 -3.53 0.37
C VAL A 75 0.41 -2.30 0.76
N VAL A 76 0.30 -1.36 -0.16
CA VAL A 76 -0.50 -0.14 0.02
C VAL A 76 -1.30 0.12 -1.24
N ALA A 77 -2.62 0.02 -1.15
CA ALA A 77 -3.54 0.31 -2.26
C ALA A 77 -3.18 -0.44 -3.56
N PHE A 78 -3.07 -1.75 -3.47
CA PHE A 78 -2.71 -2.59 -4.60
C PHE A 78 -3.70 -3.74 -4.78
N ARG A 79 -3.58 -4.46 -5.91
CA ARG A 79 -4.38 -5.67 -6.19
C ARG A 79 -4.14 -6.74 -5.13
N MET A 80 -5.11 -7.65 -5.00
CA MET A 80 -4.94 -8.82 -4.14
C MET A 80 -3.76 -9.67 -4.61
N LEU A 81 -2.85 -9.98 -3.69
CA LEU A 81 -1.68 -10.79 -4.00
C LEU A 81 -2.00 -12.29 -3.92
N PRO A 82 -1.51 -13.10 -4.87
CA PRO A 82 -1.60 -14.56 -4.74
C PRO A 82 -0.66 -15.07 -3.64
N GLU A 83 -0.95 -16.24 -3.12
CA GLU A 83 -0.18 -16.85 -2.03
C GLU A 83 1.31 -16.97 -2.34
N VAL A 84 1.65 -17.34 -3.58
CA VAL A 84 3.05 -17.48 -4.02
C VAL A 84 3.84 -16.18 -3.85
N VAL A 85 3.16 -15.03 -3.87
CA VAL A 85 3.78 -13.71 -3.69
C VAL A 85 3.82 -13.32 -2.21
N TRP A 86 2.69 -13.39 -1.49
CA TRP A 86 2.67 -12.88 -0.12
C TRP A 86 3.36 -13.81 0.89
N ARG A 87 3.55 -15.08 0.57
CA ARG A 87 4.33 -16.01 1.41
C ARG A 87 5.84 -15.95 1.18
N LEU A 88 6.28 -15.24 0.16
CA LEU A 88 7.67 -15.27 -0.28
C LEU A 88 8.67 -14.72 0.75
N PRO A 89 8.43 -13.55 1.40
CA PRO A 89 9.45 -12.98 2.29
C PRO A 89 9.48 -13.66 3.67
N LYS A 90 10.68 -13.64 4.25
CA LYS A 90 10.95 -14.28 5.54
C LYS A 90 10.01 -13.80 6.67
N TYR A 91 9.77 -12.50 6.72
CA TYR A 91 8.95 -11.90 7.78
C TYR A 91 7.50 -11.63 7.36
N GLY A 92 7.12 -12.13 6.17
CA GLY A 92 5.75 -12.03 5.69
C GLY A 92 5.45 -10.76 4.94
N THR A 93 4.18 -10.55 4.68
CA THR A 93 3.66 -9.41 3.94
C THR A 93 2.56 -8.75 4.75
N PHE A 94 2.64 -7.44 4.97
CA PHE A 94 1.54 -6.73 5.62
C PHE A 94 0.97 -5.67 4.69
N ASN A 95 -0.29 -5.30 4.97
CA ASN A 95 -1.03 -4.29 4.23
C ASN A 95 -1.35 -3.11 5.14
N LEU A 96 -1.29 -1.91 4.59
CA LEU A 96 -1.84 -0.71 5.21
C LEU A 96 -3.24 -0.49 4.66
N HIS A 97 -4.24 -0.48 5.52
CA HIS A 97 -5.63 -0.27 5.17
C HIS A 97 -6.18 1.00 5.83
N ALA A 98 -6.95 1.78 5.08
CA ALA A 98 -7.45 3.08 5.52
C ALA A 98 -8.78 2.98 6.24
N SER A 99 -8.84 2.13 7.25
CA SER A 99 -9.97 2.03 8.18
C SER A 99 -9.51 1.41 9.50
N LEU A 100 -10.37 1.46 10.49
CA LEU A 100 -10.19 0.71 11.74
C LEU A 100 -10.79 -0.67 11.56
N LEU A 101 -9.99 -1.65 11.14
CA LEU A 101 -10.46 -3.01 10.95
C LEU A 101 -10.99 -3.59 12.28
N PRO A 102 -12.05 -4.41 12.26
CA PRO A 102 -12.63 -5.10 11.10
C PRO A 102 -13.64 -4.28 10.29
N ASN A 103 -13.86 -3.03 10.61
CA ASN A 103 -14.81 -2.18 9.90
C ASN A 103 -14.25 -1.77 8.53
N TYR A 104 -15.14 -1.67 7.55
CA TYR A 104 -14.80 -1.18 6.20
C TYR A 104 -13.69 -1.98 5.52
N ARG A 105 -13.80 -3.31 5.54
CA ARG A 105 -12.96 -4.19 4.73
C ARG A 105 -13.21 -3.95 3.26
N GLY A 106 -12.20 -4.24 2.43
CA GLY A 106 -12.33 -4.15 0.98
C GLY A 106 -12.08 -2.76 0.43
N ALA A 107 -12.80 -2.40 -0.64
CA ALA A 107 -12.51 -1.20 -1.43
C ALA A 107 -13.13 0.07 -0.84
N ALA A 108 -12.46 1.22 -1.07
CA ALA A 108 -12.95 2.56 -0.78
C ALA A 108 -13.40 2.80 0.68
N PRO A 109 -12.63 2.39 1.68
CA PRO A 109 -13.05 2.55 3.08
C PRO A 109 -13.21 4.02 3.50
N ILE A 110 -12.43 4.93 2.93
CA ILE A 110 -12.50 6.37 3.23
C ILE A 110 -13.85 6.94 2.77
N ASN A 111 -14.24 6.63 1.54
CA ASN A 111 -15.51 7.11 0.97
C ASN A 111 -16.70 6.60 1.78
N TRP A 112 -16.69 5.31 2.14
CA TRP A 112 -17.78 4.72 2.92
C TRP A 112 -17.88 5.27 4.33
N ALA A 113 -16.76 5.60 4.98
CA ALA A 113 -16.77 6.22 6.29
C ALA A 113 -17.45 7.59 6.25
N ILE A 114 -17.18 8.39 5.22
CA ILE A 114 -17.83 9.68 5.00
C ILE A 114 -19.32 9.50 4.71
N ILE A 115 -19.67 8.61 3.79
CA ILE A 115 -21.06 8.32 3.40
C ILE A 115 -21.89 7.90 4.61
N ASN A 116 -21.35 7.06 5.48
CA ASN A 116 -22.05 6.54 6.64
C ASN A 116 -22.05 7.50 7.84
N GLY A 117 -21.46 8.68 7.71
CA GLY A 117 -21.46 9.68 8.78
C GLY A 117 -20.66 9.29 10.01
N GLU A 118 -19.62 8.48 9.84
CA GLU A 118 -18.73 8.10 10.95
C GLU A 118 -18.06 9.33 11.56
N LYS A 119 -17.85 9.31 12.88
CA LYS A 119 -17.18 10.39 13.60
C LYS A 119 -15.68 10.15 13.75
N GLU A 120 -15.25 8.94 13.55
CA GLU A 120 -13.84 8.59 13.55
C GLU A 120 -13.55 7.47 12.56
N THR A 121 -12.32 7.39 12.12
CA THR A 121 -11.78 6.30 11.32
C THR A 121 -10.31 6.14 11.69
N GLY A 122 -9.51 5.59 10.85
CA GLY A 122 -8.09 5.44 11.12
C GLY A 122 -7.41 4.61 10.06
N VAL A 123 -6.24 4.12 10.43
CA VAL A 123 -5.43 3.25 9.59
C VAL A 123 -5.04 2.01 10.38
N THR A 124 -4.91 0.90 9.68
CA THR A 124 -4.56 -0.40 10.26
C THR A 124 -3.47 -1.05 9.42
N THR A 125 -2.44 -1.59 10.08
CA THR A 125 -1.53 -2.53 9.44
C THR A 125 -1.86 -3.95 9.91
N PHE A 126 -1.86 -4.90 8.97
CA PHE A 126 -2.19 -6.30 9.27
C PHE A 126 -1.45 -7.23 8.33
N PHE A 127 -1.13 -8.44 8.81
CA PHE A 127 -0.53 -9.45 7.95
C PHE A 127 -1.54 -9.98 6.95
N ILE A 128 -1.10 -10.17 5.71
CA ILE A 128 -1.93 -10.73 4.65
C ILE A 128 -2.04 -12.24 4.85
N ASP A 129 -3.27 -12.76 4.72
CA ASP A 129 -3.57 -14.18 4.68
C ASP A 129 -4.50 -14.48 3.48
N GLU A 130 -5.12 -15.64 3.47
CA GLU A 130 -5.98 -16.08 2.37
C GLU A 130 -7.27 -15.29 2.23
N LYS A 131 -7.67 -14.54 3.28
CA LYS A 131 -8.93 -13.80 3.32
C LYS A 131 -8.68 -12.31 3.16
N ILE A 132 -9.65 -11.60 2.61
CA ILE A 132 -9.55 -10.15 2.41
C ILE A 132 -9.60 -9.41 3.76
N ASP A 133 -8.54 -8.66 4.06
CA ASP A 133 -8.46 -7.75 5.20
C ASP A 133 -8.85 -8.39 6.55
N THR A 134 -8.51 -9.67 6.73
CA THR A 134 -8.83 -10.42 7.95
C THR A 134 -7.62 -11.04 8.63
N GLY A 135 -6.42 -10.75 8.15
CA GLY A 135 -5.19 -11.22 8.77
C GLY A 135 -4.96 -10.59 10.14
N ALA A 136 -3.95 -11.08 10.85
CA ALA A 136 -3.62 -10.58 12.18
C ALA A 136 -3.26 -9.10 12.16
N ILE A 137 -3.99 -8.30 12.94
CA ILE A 137 -3.73 -6.86 13.06
C ILE A 137 -2.42 -6.65 13.80
N ILE A 138 -1.55 -5.81 13.23
CA ILE A 138 -0.26 -5.45 13.83
C ILE A 138 -0.40 -4.15 14.62
N ALA A 139 -0.97 -3.11 14.02
CA ALA A 139 -1.11 -1.80 14.64
C ALA A 139 -2.30 -1.04 14.05
N GLN A 140 -2.85 -0.12 14.83
CA GLN A 140 -3.93 0.77 14.41
C GLN A 140 -3.72 2.16 14.99
N GLU A 141 -4.15 3.19 14.26
CA GLU A 141 -4.23 4.56 14.76
C GLU A 141 -5.57 5.18 14.39
N VAL A 142 -6.18 5.87 15.36
CA VAL A 142 -7.49 6.50 15.21
C VAL A 142 -7.33 7.94 14.71
N THR A 143 -8.24 8.38 13.86
CA THR A 143 -8.31 9.76 13.35
C THR A 143 -9.75 10.24 13.46
N PRO A 144 -10.01 11.41 14.07
CA PRO A 144 -11.35 11.98 14.07
C PRO A 144 -11.73 12.46 12.67
N ILE A 145 -13.01 12.31 12.33
CA ILE A 145 -13.59 12.87 11.11
C ILE A 145 -14.33 14.15 11.51
N GLU A 146 -13.79 15.29 11.11
CA GLU A 146 -14.41 16.59 11.40
C GLU A 146 -15.68 16.77 10.57
N SER A 147 -16.60 17.62 11.05
CA SER A 147 -17.89 17.83 10.38
C SER A 147 -17.76 18.38 8.95
N HIS A 148 -16.67 19.06 8.65
CA HIS A 148 -16.41 19.64 7.33
C HIS A 148 -15.57 18.72 6.41
N GLU A 149 -15.18 17.54 6.89
CA GLU A 149 -14.31 16.66 6.11
C GLU A 149 -15.00 16.12 4.87
N THR A 150 -14.24 16.09 3.78
CA THR A 150 -14.61 15.38 2.55
C THR A 150 -13.77 14.13 2.43
N ALA A 151 -14.10 13.25 1.47
CA ALA A 151 -13.26 12.10 1.18
C ALA A 151 -11.84 12.53 0.82
N GLY A 152 -11.67 13.63 0.10
CA GLY A 152 -10.35 14.14 -0.28
C GLY A 152 -9.52 14.62 0.89
N THR A 153 -10.09 15.44 1.78
CA THR A 153 -9.37 15.93 2.95
C THR A 153 -9.04 14.81 3.92
N LEU A 154 -9.94 13.87 4.11
CA LEU A 154 -9.71 12.71 4.96
C LEU A 154 -8.64 11.79 4.35
N HIS A 155 -8.67 11.59 3.04
CA HIS A 155 -7.63 10.86 2.33
C HIS A 155 -6.25 11.42 2.63
N ASP A 156 -6.08 12.73 2.56
CA ASP A 156 -4.78 13.37 2.78
C ASP A 156 -4.30 13.19 4.22
N LYS A 157 -5.19 13.30 5.20
CA LYS A 157 -4.88 13.04 6.60
C LYS A 157 -4.43 11.59 6.82
N LEU A 158 -5.20 10.63 6.29
CA LEU A 158 -4.92 9.22 6.47
C LEU A 158 -3.66 8.79 5.70
N MET A 159 -3.35 9.45 4.60
CA MET A 159 -2.15 9.19 3.83
C MET A 159 -0.89 9.47 4.66
N VAL A 160 -0.84 10.60 5.34
CA VAL A 160 0.29 10.97 6.21
C VAL A 160 0.34 10.06 7.43
N GLN A 161 -0.79 9.85 8.10
CA GLN A 161 -0.89 8.99 9.27
C GLN A 161 -0.52 7.54 8.94
N GLY A 162 -0.97 7.06 7.77
CA GLY A 162 -0.67 5.72 7.30
C GLY A 162 0.82 5.51 7.05
N ALA A 163 1.49 6.49 6.44
CA ALA A 163 2.94 6.43 6.22
C ALA A 163 3.70 6.33 7.55
N GLU A 164 3.29 7.10 8.55
CA GLU A 164 3.87 7.02 9.89
C GLU A 164 3.63 5.67 10.54
N LEU A 165 2.44 5.10 10.37
CA LEU A 165 2.10 3.78 10.91
C LEU A 165 2.92 2.68 10.25
N VAL A 166 3.18 2.78 8.95
CA VAL A 166 4.07 1.85 8.24
C VAL A 166 5.46 1.85 8.88
N LEU A 167 6.02 3.03 9.16
CA LEU A 167 7.32 3.12 9.83
C LEU A 167 7.30 2.44 11.19
N LYS A 168 6.29 2.71 12.01
CA LYS A 168 6.16 2.09 13.34
C LYS A 168 6.04 0.57 13.23
N THR A 169 5.32 0.09 12.23
CA THR A 169 5.13 -1.35 12.01
C THR A 169 6.44 -2.03 11.63
N VAL A 170 7.22 -1.42 10.76
CA VAL A 170 8.51 -1.96 10.33
C VAL A 170 9.52 -1.96 11.49
N ASP A 171 9.47 -0.94 12.35
CA ASP A 171 10.37 -0.83 13.50
C ASP A 171 10.06 -1.82 14.63
N SER A 172 8.88 -2.41 14.62
CA SER A 172 8.45 -3.34 15.70
C SER A 172 9.05 -4.75 15.58
#